data_2db16cdc9e0acf29738c057da475c882
#
_entry.id   2db16cdc9e0acf29738c057da475c882
#
_cell.length_a   1.000
_cell.length_b   1.000
_cell.length_c   1.000
_cell.angle_alpha   90.00
_cell.angle_beta   90.00
_cell.angle_gamma   90.00
#
_symmetry.space_group_name_H-M   'P 1'
#
loop_
_entity.id
_entity.type
_entity.pdbx_description
1 polymer ?
#
loop_
_entity_poly.entity_id
_entity_poly.type
_entity_poly.pdbx_seq_one_letter_code
_entity_poly.pdbx_strand_id
1 'polypeptide(L)'
;EHIKASCPGIQIIAVGDMEQKIYDKTTLDASAFINKFLGEHERIEFTKCFRLSASLAETLGYIWEKPIIGVNPNCTVESMDLKDVVDFLAEQKPEDILCLGARTGDMAKVLNKLEEIRPEKFNKNTVYASIQSRDSAGGTQPHDTSAIFTTFDSSKGLERPICIVFDYTESYWFTRSNKPQQDYKILRNIFCVAASRGKQHIIFVEGEEKPLAMKTIATPVQRNAKFEDIDVSQLFSFKYKEDVEACYSLLDVRPTMLSDSIEEIDIKSNDGLIDLSPCIGNYQEAVFFKDYDVGKEIKFWIKLITGNDIKDDDTDYTKALDKSILRLTALETMQHRYFNQVKVPFVQEAEKRMLCDRLSEQFSPDDMVQVECSIPVMDAKGEKLLFTVEGRAGVVKNNMVYELKFVSELTHDHFLQCACYMIAMRLEVGILWNTRKNE
;
A
#
# COMPACT_ATOMS: atom_id res chain seq x y z
N GLU A 1 -26.13 -19.91 12.20
CA GLU A 1 -27.54 -20.43 12.10
C GLU A 1 -27.52 -21.93 11.79
N HIS A 2 -26.87 -22.43 10.77
CA HIS A 2 -26.80 -23.84 10.41
C HIS A 2 -26.32 -24.74 11.54
N ILE A 3 -25.23 -24.34 12.23
CA ILE A 3 -24.67 -25.10 13.35
C ILE A 3 -25.70 -25.23 14.49
N LYS A 4 -26.40 -24.13 14.85
CA LYS A 4 -27.39 -24.12 15.91
C LYS A 4 -28.65 -24.97 15.51
N ALA A 5 -29.03 -24.93 14.25
CA ALA A 5 -30.12 -25.74 13.70
C ALA A 5 -29.75 -27.23 13.69
N SER A 6 -28.52 -27.58 13.35
CA SER A 6 -28.06 -28.99 13.31
C SER A 6 -27.75 -29.56 14.69
N CYS A 7 -27.38 -28.73 15.67
CA CYS A 7 -27.01 -29.10 17.02
C CYS A 7 -27.69 -28.21 18.05
N PRO A 8 -28.98 -28.43 18.37
CA PRO A 8 -29.76 -27.56 19.25
C PRO A 8 -29.23 -27.39 20.68
N GLY A 9 -28.45 -28.38 21.16
CA GLY A 9 -27.83 -28.35 22.49
C GLY A 9 -26.43 -27.76 22.53
N ILE A 10 -25.89 -27.19 21.42
CA ILE A 10 -24.55 -26.64 21.38
C ILE A 10 -24.46 -25.34 22.18
N GLN A 11 -23.42 -25.25 23.02
CA GLN A 11 -23.09 -24.01 23.67
C GLN A 11 -22.31 -23.11 22.68
N ILE A 12 -22.79 -21.89 22.48
CA ILE A 12 -22.15 -20.91 21.60
C ILE A 12 -21.58 -19.79 22.45
N ILE A 13 -20.27 -19.52 22.28
CA ILE A 13 -19.58 -18.39 22.90
C ILE A 13 -19.11 -17.47 21.78
N ALA A 14 -19.65 -16.25 21.74
CA ALA A 14 -19.22 -15.21 20.80
C ALA A 14 -18.26 -14.25 21.52
N VAL A 15 -17.06 -14.07 20.98
CA VAL A 15 -16.04 -13.16 21.52
C VAL A 15 -15.68 -12.13 20.47
N GLY A 16 -15.63 -10.85 20.86
CA GLY A 16 -15.27 -9.78 19.95
C GLY A 16 -15.03 -8.47 20.67
N ASP A 17 -14.42 -7.53 19.95
CA ASP A 17 -14.22 -6.15 20.40
C ASP A 17 -14.64 -5.21 19.27
N MET A 18 -15.73 -4.48 19.49
CA MET A 18 -16.31 -3.58 18.48
C MET A 18 -15.40 -2.38 18.19
N GLU A 19 -14.57 -1.96 19.17
CA GLU A 19 -13.61 -0.86 18.97
C GLU A 19 -12.40 -1.27 18.13
N GLN A 20 -12.24 -2.56 17.84
CA GLN A 20 -11.28 -3.06 16.86
C GLN A 20 -11.87 -3.19 15.44
N LYS A 21 -13.04 -2.60 15.18
CA LYS A 21 -13.57 -2.45 13.83
C LYS A 21 -12.75 -1.39 13.09
N ILE A 22 -11.86 -1.83 12.19
CA ILE A 22 -10.99 -0.98 11.37
C ILE A 22 -11.39 -0.98 9.89
N TYR A 23 -12.44 -1.71 9.54
CA TYR A 23 -13.02 -1.77 8.20
C TYR A 23 -14.51 -1.43 8.26
N ASP A 24 -14.96 -0.65 7.31
CA ASP A 24 -16.37 -0.30 7.13
C ASP A 24 -17.02 -1.10 5.99
N LYS A 25 -16.66 -2.39 5.91
CA LYS A 25 -17.10 -3.26 4.80
C LYS A 25 -18.40 -4.00 5.06
N THR A 26 -19.04 -3.78 6.19
CA THR A 26 -20.31 -4.46 6.49
C THR A 26 -21.31 -3.47 7.02
N THR A 27 -22.45 -3.42 6.39
CA THR A 27 -23.69 -2.80 6.92
C THR A 27 -24.22 -3.57 8.13
N LEU A 28 -23.63 -4.72 8.45
CA LEU A 28 -24.06 -5.57 9.54
C LEU A 28 -23.52 -5.01 10.86
N ASP A 29 -24.42 -4.56 11.72
CA ASP A 29 -24.10 -4.37 13.13
C ASP A 29 -23.86 -5.75 13.75
N ALA A 30 -22.58 -6.11 13.92
CA ALA A 30 -22.20 -7.42 14.44
C ALA A 30 -22.75 -7.63 15.87
N SER A 31 -22.84 -6.58 16.69
CA SER A 31 -23.40 -6.66 18.03
C SER A 31 -24.90 -6.96 17.98
N ALA A 32 -25.64 -6.21 17.17
CA ALA A 32 -27.08 -6.45 16.97
C ALA A 32 -27.35 -7.84 16.38
N PHE A 33 -26.52 -8.28 15.42
CA PHE A 33 -26.63 -9.62 14.85
C PHE A 33 -26.37 -10.72 15.88
N ILE A 34 -25.30 -10.61 16.68
CA ILE A 34 -24.96 -11.59 17.72
C ILE A 34 -26.08 -11.65 18.76
N ASN A 35 -26.56 -10.50 19.24
CA ASN A 35 -27.66 -10.44 20.20
C ASN A 35 -28.93 -11.11 19.67
N LYS A 36 -29.29 -10.82 18.42
CA LYS A 36 -30.47 -11.44 17.77
C LYS A 36 -30.30 -12.95 17.57
N PHE A 37 -29.08 -13.37 17.19
CA PHE A 37 -28.77 -14.77 16.90
C PHE A 37 -28.69 -15.64 18.17
N LEU A 38 -28.08 -15.14 19.23
CA LEU A 38 -27.96 -15.87 20.50
C LEU A 38 -29.28 -15.90 21.26
N GLY A 39 -30.13 -14.86 21.13
CA GLY A 39 -31.35 -14.70 21.95
C GLY A 39 -30.97 -14.35 23.38
N GLU A 40 -31.62 -15.00 24.37
CA GLU A 40 -31.21 -14.83 25.79
C GLU A 40 -29.81 -15.42 25.99
N HIS A 41 -28.90 -14.59 26.47
CA HIS A 41 -27.48 -14.97 26.69
C HIS A 41 -26.89 -14.13 27.83
N GLU A 42 -25.88 -14.68 28.45
CA GLU A 42 -25.04 -13.95 29.42
C GLU A 42 -23.98 -13.11 28.68
N ARG A 43 -23.82 -11.85 29.09
CA ARG A 43 -22.80 -10.95 28.57
C ARG A 43 -21.71 -10.76 29.62
N ILE A 44 -20.47 -11.06 29.23
CA ILE A 44 -19.30 -10.89 30.07
C ILE A 44 -18.38 -9.87 29.37
N GLU A 45 -17.93 -8.88 30.12
CA GLU A 45 -16.96 -7.87 29.63
C GLU A 45 -15.61 -8.10 30.27
N PHE A 46 -14.58 -8.22 29.40
CA PHE A 46 -13.18 -8.29 29.83
C PHE A 46 -12.59 -6.90 29.83
N THR A 47 -12.27 -6.37 31.00
CA THR A 47 -11.69 -5.03 31.17
C THR A 47 -10.18 -5.05 31.35
N LYS A 48 -9.59 -6.17 31.79
CA LYS A 48 -8.14 -6.31 31.99
C LYS A 48 -7.41 -6.61 30.69
N CYS A 49 -6.40 -5.81 30.39
CA CYS A 49 -5.51 -5.98 29.24
C CYS A 49 -4.09 -6.33 29.71
N PHE A 50 -3.65 -7.55 29.39
CA PHE A 50 -2.35 -8.07 29.80
C PHE A 50 -1.18 -7.62 28.88
N ARG A 51 -1.48 -6.92 27.82
CA ARG A 51 -0.49 -6.39 26.87
C ARG A 51 -0.08 -4.95 27.21
N LEU A 52 -1.03 -4.13 27.66
CA LEU A 52 -0.83 -2.69 27.82
C LEU A 52 -0.41 -2.31 29.23
N SER A 53 0.39 -1.24 29.35
CA SER A 53 0.63 -0.56 30.61
C SER A 53 -0.64 0.14 31.12
N ALA A 54 -0.65 0.48 32.41
CA ALA A 54 -1.79 1.18 32.99
C ALA A 54 -2.07 2.53 32.32
N SER A 55 -1.01 3.32 32.04
CA SER A 55 -1.13 4.64 31.41
C SER A 55 -1.64 4.57 29.97
N LEU A 56 -1.17 3.60 29.18
CA LEU A 56 -1.63 3.41 27.81
C LEU A 56 -3.08 2.91 27.78
N ALA A 57 -3.42 1.99 28.66
CA ALA A 57 -4.78 1.48 28.77
C ALA A 57 -5.77 2.57 29.19
N GLU A 58 -5.40 3.45 30.12
CA GLU A 58 -6.18 4.62 30.50
C GLU A 58 -6.40 5.57 29.31
N THR A 59 -5.35 5.84 28.54
CA THR A 59 -5.44 6.70 27.35
C THR A 59 -6.36 6.11 26.30
N LEU A 60 -6.24 4.82 26.00
CA LEU A 60 -7.13 4.14 25.05
C LEU A 60 -8.56 4.04 25.57
N GLY A 61 -8.72 3.81 26.86
CA GLY A 61 -10.02 3.80 27.52
C GLY A 61 -10.75 5.15 27.42
N TYR A 62 -10.00 6.25 27.58
CA TYR A 62 -10.53 7.60 27.34
C TYR A 62 -10.99 7.79 25.88
N ILE A 63 -10.16 7.37 24.90
CA ILE A 63 -10.47 7.54 23.48
C ILE A 63 -11.68 6.70 23.06
N TRP A 64 -11.77 5.47 23.57
CA TRP A 64 -12.84 4.53 23.24
C TRP A 64 -14.07 4.62 24.16
N GLU A 65 -14.02 5.53 25.13
CA GLU A 65 -15.11 5.73 26.12
C GLU A 65 -15.50 4.43 26.86
N LYS A 66 -14.52 3.58 27.15
CA LYS A 66 -14.70 2.31 27.85
C LYS A 66 -13.61 2.05 28.89
N PRO A 67 -13.92 1.35 30.00
CA PRO A 67 -12.90 1.00 30.99
C PRO A 67 -11.93 -0.03 30.45
N ILE A 68 -10.63 0.29 30.42
CA ILE A 68 -9.55 -0.64 30.10
C ILE A 68 -8.52 -0.55 31.22
N ILE A 69 -8.20 -1.69 31.83
CA ILE A 69 -7.23 -1.80 32.91
C ILE A 69 -5.98 -2.49 32.37
N GLY A 70 -4.93 -1.74 32.13
CA GLY A 70 -3.63 -2.28 31.74
C GLY A 70 -2.91 -2.87 32.95
N VAL A 71 -2.42 -4.08 32.81
CA VAL A 71 -1.72 -4.80 33.89
C VAL A 71 -0.30 -5.22 33.51
N ASN A 72 0.22 -4.77 32.39
CA ASN A 72 1.58 -5.04 31.94
C ASN A 72 2.55 -3.94 32.42
N PRO A 73 3.36 -4.17 33.46
CA PRO A 73 4.31 -3.17 33.95
C PRO A 73 5.51 -2.97 33.02
N ASN A 74 5.73 -3.91 32.09
CA ASN A 74 6.90 -3.91 31.21
C ASN A 74 6.63 -3.22 29.86
N CYS A 75 5.41 -2.74 29.62
CA CYS A 75 5.07 -2.03 28.38
C CYS A 75 5.44 -0.54 28.54
N THR A 76 6.43 -0.08 27.79
CA THR A 76 6.82 1.32 27.69
C THR A 76 6.27 1.98 26.44
N VAL A 77 6.00 3.29 26.54
CA VAL A 77 5.58 4.12 25.40
C VAL A 77 6.49 5.34 25.38
N GLU A 78 7.17 5.54 24.27
CA GLU A 78 8.14 6.62 24.11
C GLU A 78 8.16 7.17 22.68
N SER A 79 8.86 8.29 22.47
CA SER A 79 9.14 8.84 21.16
C SER A 79 10.63 8.77 20.87
N MET A 80 11.00 8.49 19.62
CA MET A 80 12.39 8.50 19.16
C MET A 80 12.49 9.21 17.80
N ASP A 81 13.61 9.85 17.54
CA ASP A 81 13.89 10.35 16.21
C ASP A 81 14.24 9.22 15.22
N LEU A 82 14.20 9.55 13.95
CA LEU A 82 14.38 8.56 12.87
C LEU A 82 15.73 7.85 12.93
N LYS A 83 16.79 8.55 13.32
CA LYS A 83 18.14 7.98 13.43
C LYS A 83 18.23 7.02 14.60
N ASP A 84 17.74 7.43 15.77
CA ASP A 84 17.76 6.61 16.98
C ASP A 84 16.92 5.33 16.80
N VAL A 85 15.81 5.41 16.05
CA VAL A 85 15.00 4.23 15.67
C VAL A 85 15.81 3.24 14.82
N VAL A 86 16.59 3.71 13.84
CA VAL A 86 17.44 2.84 13.01
C VAL A 86 18.48 2.14 13.89
N ASP A 87 19.19 2.90 14.74
CA ASP A 87 20.23 2.37 15.61
C ASP A 87 19.63 1.38 16.64
N PHE A 88 18.47 1.69 17.21
CA PHE A 88 17.74 0.79 18.10
C PHE A 88 17.35 -0.51 17.42
N LEU A 89 16.69 -0.44 16.25
CA LEU A 89 16.22 -1.62 15.51
C LEU A 89 17.37 -2.49 15.01
N ALA A 90 18.52 -1.89 14.64
CA ALA A 90 19.69 -2.64 14.19
C ALA A 90 20.18 -3.64 15.23
N GLU A 91 19.94 -3.42 16.52
CA GLU A 91 20.33 -4.32 17.62
C GLU A 91 19.24 -5.36 17.94
N GLN A 92 17.96 -5.13 17.56
CA GLN A 92 16.86 -6.04 17.88
C GLN A 92 16.82 -7.26 16.98
N LYS A 93 16.13 -8.33 17.39
CA LYS A 93 15.89 -9.51 16.56
C LYS A 93 14.71 -9.25 15.60
N PRO A 94 14.79 -9.70 14.33
CA PRO A 94 13.70 -9.53 13.39
C PRO A 94 12.33 -9.98 13.90
N GLU A 95 12.28 -11.16 14.56
CA GLU A 95 11.06 -11.72 15.11
C GLU A 95 10.37 -10.87 16.19
N ASP A 96 11.08 -9.93 16.78
CA ASP A 96 10.54 -9.04 17.83
C ASP A 96 9.95 -7.75 17.29
N ILE A 97 10.10 -7.46 15.98
CA ILE A 97 9.84 -6.17 15.37
C ILE A 97 8.50 -6.15 14.59
N LEU A 98 7.69 -5.13 14.87
CA LEU A 98 6.55 -4.71 14.06
C LEU A 98 6.65 -3.21 13.79
N CYS A 99 6.76 -2.83 12.54
CA CYS A 99 6.74 -1.44 12.08
C CYS A 99 5.43 -1.14 11.34
N LEU A 100 4.78 -0.07 11.74
CA LEU A 100 3.50 0.39 11.19
C LEU A 100 3.62 1.83 10.69
N GLY A 101 3.14 2.07 9.47
CA GLY A 101 3.20 3.42 8.88
C GLY A 101 2.62 3.51 7.47
N ALA A 102 2.91 4.60 6.78
CA ALA A 102 2.60 4.76 5.37
C ALA A 102 3.48 3.82 4.51
N ARG A 103 2.99 3.44 3.33
CA ARG A 103 3.72 2.57 2.41
C ARG A 103 5.03 3.21 1.92
N THR A 104 4.95 4.49 1.59
CA THR A 104 6.06 5.32 1.11
C THR A 104 6.27 6.43 2.13
N GLY A 105 7.36 6.42 2.87
CA GLY A 105 7.60 7.38 3.94
C GLY A 105 8.77 6.95 4.80
N ASP A 106 8.79 7.40 6.04
CA ASP A 106 9.90 7.16 6.94
C ASP A 106 10.06 5.67 7.29
N MET A 107 8.97 4.89 7.31
CA MET A 107 9.05 3.44 7.49
C MET A 107 9.86 2.76 6.38
N ALA A 108 9.66 3.15 5.12
CA ALA A 108 10.42 2.62 3.99
C ALA A 108 11.90 3.04 4.06
N LYS A 109 12.19 4.30 4.43
CA LYS A 109 13.55 4.81 4.63
C LYS A 109 14.30 4.02 5.71
N VAL A 110 13.64 3.74 6.84
CA VAL A 110 14.21 2.93 7.93
C VAL A 110 14.48 1.51 7.48
N LEU A 111 13.54 0.86 6.78
CA LEU A 111 13.77 -0.48 6.26
C LEU A 111 14.96 -0.53 5.30
N ASN A 112 15.01 0.39 4.33
CA ASN A 112 16.12 0.49 3.40
C ASN A 112 17.46 0.65 4.12
N LYS A 113 17.50 1.48 5.18
CA LYS A 113 18.71 1.69 5.96
C LYS A 113 19.12 0.46 6.75
N LEU A 114 18.18 -0.25 7.36
CA LEU A 114 18.47 -1.51 8.07
C LEU A 114 19.01 -2.59 7.12
N GLU A 115 18.42 -2.74 5.93
CA GLU A 115 18.90 -3.68 4.89
C GLU A 115 20.29 -3.30 4.36
N GLU A 116 20.66 -1.99 4.39
CA GLU A 116 22.00 -1.52 4.03
C GLU A 116 23.05 -1.81 5.11
N ILE A 117 22.75 -1.48 6.38
CA ILE A 117 23.75 -1.55 7.46
C ILE A 117 23.86 -2.92 8.13
N ARG A 118 22.79 -3.74 8.06
CA ARG A 118 22.72 -5.09 8.65
C ARG A 118 22.09 -6.10 7.68
N PRO A 119 22.66 -6.27 6.46
CA PRO A 119 22.07 -7.14 5.44
C PRO A 119 21.99 -8.60 5.86
N GLU A 120 22.86 -9.06 6.77
CA GLU A 120 22.82 -10.40 7.35
C GLU A 120 21.59 -10.64 8.25
N LYS A 121 21.04 -9.56 8.79
CA LYS A 121 19.94 -9.59 9.77
C LYS A 121 18.63 -9.12 9.14
N PHE A 122 18.66 -8.10 8.28
CA PHE A 122 17.50 -7.55 7.60
C PHE A 122 17.65 -7.73 6.08
N ASN A 123 16.84 -8.62 5.53
CA ASN A 123 16.83 -8.92 4.11
C ASN A 123 15.50 -9.58 3.72
N LYS A 124 15.32 -9.92 2.45
CA LYS A 124 14.10 -10.54 1.92
C LYS A 124 13.65 -11.83 2.62
N ASN A 125 14.55 -12.56 3.30
CA ASN A 125 14.20 -13.78 4.02
C ASN A 125 13.73 -13.54 5.45
N THR A 126 14.16 -12.43 6.05
CA THR A 126 13.95 -12.11 7.47
C THR A 126 12.98 -10.93 7.67
N VAL A 127 12.56 -10.28 6.57
CA VAL A 127 11.66 -9.13 6.61
C VAL A 127 10.46 -9.37 5.70
N TYR A 128 9.28 -9.36 6.30
CA TYR A 128 8.04 -9.20 5.58
C TYR A 128 7.73 -7.70 5.42
N ALA A 129 7.65 -7.23 4.18
CA ALA A 129 7.32 -5.85 3.87
C ALA A 129 6.06 -5.79 2.99
N SER A 130 4.91 -5.45 3.59
CA SER A 130 3.67 -5.23 2.83
C SER A 130 3.55 -3.81 2.26
N ILE A 131 4.70 -3.15 2.12
CA ILE A 131 4.83 -1.86 1.43
C ILE A 131 4.88 -2.02 -0.09
N GLN A 132 4.85 -3.24 -0.60
CA GLN A 132 4.79 -3.54 -2.02
C GLN A 132 3.51 -3.00 -2.66
N SER A 133 3.55 -2.79 -3.97
CA SER A 133 2.40 -2.29 -4.72
C SER A 133 1.18 -3.20 -4.54
N ARG A 134 -0.01 -2.67 -4.77
CA ARG A 134 -1.26 -3.44 -4.70
C ARG A 134 -1.29 -4.63 -5.66
N ASP A 135 -0.40 -4.63 -6.63
CA ASP A 135 -0.32 -5.58 -7.74
C ASP A 135 0.37 -6.90 -7.36
N SER A 136 1.00 -6.96 -6.19
CA SER A 136 1.65 -8.17 -5.70
C SER A 136 0.67 -9.10 -4.99
N ALA A 137 -0.17 -9.77 -5.77
CA ALA A 137 -1.09 -10.82 -5.27
C ALA A 137 -0.37 -12.13 -4.88
N GLY A 138 0.92 -12.12 -4.69
CA GLY A 138 1.75 -13.29 -4.32
C GLY A 138 2.68 -13.03 -3.15
N GLY A 139 2.46 -11.99 -2.37
CA GLY A 139 3.31 -11.62 -1.24
C GLY A 139 3.40 -12.76 -0.23
N THR A 140 4.64 -13.08 0.18
CA THR A 140 4.91 -13.96 1.31
C THR A 140 4.12 -13.50 2.53
N GLN A 141 3.46 -14.43 3.20
CA GLN A 141 2.80 -14.14 4.48
C GLN A 141 3.87 -13.89 5.55
N PRO A 142 3.61 -13.03 6.55
CA PRO A 142 4.54 -12.82 7.64
C PRO A 142 4.75 -14.13 8.41
N HIS A 143 6.03 -14.52 8.58
CA HIS A 143 6.40 -15.64 9.42
C HIS A 143 6.65 -15.18 10.86
N ASP A 144 6.57 -16.09 11.82
CA ASP A 144 6.82 -15.78 13.23
C ASP A 144 8.25 -15.26 13.47
N THR A 145 9.20 -15.65 12.62
CA THR A 145 10.60 -15.24 12.66
C THR A 145 10.92 -13.97 11.85
N SER A 146 9.95 -13.36 11.20
CA SER A 146 10.19 -12.18 10.37
C SER A 146 9.90 -10.89 11.12
N ALA A 147 10.73 -9.86 10.87
CA ALA A 147 10.35 -8.47 11.10
C ALA A 147 9.20 -8.10 10.17
N ILE A 148 8.21 -7.39 10.68
CA ILE A 148 7.01 -7.01 9.92
C ILE A 148 7.00 -5.51 9.71
N PHE A 149 6.99 -5.08 8.45
CA PHE A 149 6.80 -3.69 8.02
C PHE A 149 5.50 -3.60 7.22
N THR A 150 4.48 -2.95 7.78
CA THR A 150 3.15 -2.96 7.17
C THR A 150 2.35 -1.69 7.47
N THR A 151 1.21 -1.54 6.81
CA THR A 151 0.33 -0.37 7.02
C THR A 151 -0.51 -0.52 8.29
N PHE A 152 -1.04 0.61 8.78
CA PHE A 152 -1.97 0.63 9.91
C PHE A 152 -3.18 -0.28 9.70
N ASP A 153 -3.73 -0.31 8.48
CA ASP A 153 -4.89 -1.13 8.13
C ASP A 153 -4.61 -2.63 8.26
N SER A 154 -3.38 -3.04 8.02
CA SER A 154 -2.93 -4.43 8.13
C SER A 154 -2.49 -4.83 9.54
N SER A 155 -2.56 -3.91 10.51
CA SER A 155 -2.06 -4.15 11.88
C SER A 155 -2.97 -5.04 12.73
N LYS A 156 -4.23 -5.23 12.31
CA LYS A 156 -5.18 -6.04 13.09
C LYS A 156 -4.76 -7.51 13.15
N GLY A 157 -4.68 -8.04 14.36
CA GLY A 157 -4.24 -9.41 14.60
C GLY A 157 -2.72 -9.56 14.72
N LEU A 158 -1.93 -8.55 14.35
CA LEU A 158 -0.48 -8.57 14.54
C LEU A 158 -0.11 -8.07 15.93
N GLU A 159 0.95 -8.61 16.48
CA GLU A 159 1.58 -8.14 17.72
C GLU A 159 3.02 -8.62 17.79
N ARG A 160 3.91 -7.80 18.36
CA ARG A 160 5.32 -8.13 18.60
C ARG A 160 5.76 -7.53 19.94
N PRO A 161 6.88 -7.97 20.52
CA PRO A 161 7.49 -7.29 21.67
C PRO A 161 7.69 -5.79 21.43
N ILE A 162 8.17 -5.42 20.23
CA ILE A 162 8.49 -4.04 19.84
C ILE A 162 7.56 -3.62 18.70
N CYS A 163 6.87 -2.50 18.89
CA CYS A 163 6.07 -1.87 17.84
C CYS A 163 6.56 -0.45 17.58
N ILE A 164 6.99 -0.18 16.36
CA ILE A 164 7.38 1.16 15.91
C ILE A 164 6.25 1.75 15.09
N VAL A 165 5.81 2.94 15.43
CA VAL A 165 4.69 3.63 14.81
C VAL A 165 5.22 4.86 14.10
N PHE A 166 5.31 4.78 12.77
CA PHE A 166 5.68 5.87 11.87
C PHE A 166 4.44 6.66 11.45
N ASP A 167 4.63 7.85 10.92
CA ASP A 167 3.56 8.65 10.29
C ASP A 167 2.32 8.84 11.16
N TYR A 168 2.47 8.77 12.48
CA TYR A 168 1.41 9.03 13.45
C TYR A 168 1.26 10.54 13.64
N THR A 169 0.99 11.28 12.56
CA THR A 169 1.07 12.73 12.46
C THR A 169 -0.27 13.36 12.09
N GLU A 170 -0.37 14.68 12.31
CA GLU A 170 -1.58 15.42 11.94
C GLU A 170 -1.81 15.39 10.42
N SER A 171 -0.77 15.50 9.60
CA SER A 171 -0.88 15.47 8.14
C SER A 171 -1.41 14.12 7.64
N TYR A 172 -0.85 13.01 8.13
CA TYR A 172 -1.32 11.68 7.75
C TYR A 172 -2.77 11.43 8.19
N TRP A 173 -3.10 11.82 9.43
CA TRP A 173 -4.46 11.74 9.94
C TRP A 173 -5.43 12.54 9.07
N PHE A 174 -5.07 13.79 8.77
CA PHE A 174 -5.89 14.67 7.96
C PHE A 174 -6.15 14.11 6.57
N THR A 175 -5.11 13.61 5.89
CA THR A 175 -5.25 12.97 4.58
C THR A 175 -6.25 11.81 4.60
N ARG A 176 -6.28 11.05 5.71
CA ARG A 176 -7.23 9.96 5.87
C ARG A 176 -8.63 10.40 6.30
N SER A 177 -8.74 11.43 7.14
CA SER A 177 -10.02 11.92 7.65
C SER A 177 -10.81 12.76 6.64
N ASN A 178 -10.16 13.33 5.65
CA ASN A 178 -10.75 14.24 4.67
C ASN A 178 -11.62 13.54 3.61
N LYS A 179 -12.02 12.30 3.85
CA LYS A 179 -12.88 11.52 2.95
C LYS A 179 -14.34 11.68 3.38
N PRO A 180 -15.23 12.16 2.50
CA PRO A 180 -16.60 12.56 2.86
C PRO A 180 -17.47 11.43 3.45
N GLN A 181 -17.09 10.18 3.27
CA GLN A 181 -17.90 9.01 3.64
C GLN A 181 -17.28 8.15 4.75
N GLN A 182 -16.13 8.54 5.29
CA GLN A 182 -15.49 7.74 6.31
C GLN A 182 -16.05 8.04 7.70
N ASP A 183 -16.60 7.03 8.36
CA ASP A 183 -16.95 7.14 9.78
C ASP A 183 -15.67 7.42 10.59
N TYR A 184 -15.65 8.54 11.30
CA TYR A 184 -14.53 8.95 12.14
C TYR A 184 -14.14 7.85 13.16
N LYS A 185 -15.10 7.08 13.65
CA LYS A 185 -14.82 5.95 14.54
C LYS A 185 -13.85 4.93 13.93
N ILE A 186 -13.96 4.67 12.64
CA ILE A 186 -13.07 3.71 11.96
C ILE A 186 -11.62 4.23 11.96
N LEU A 187 -11.42 5.51 11.65
CA LEU A 187 -10.09 6.12 11.69
C LEU A 187 -9.50 6.12 13.10
N ARG A 188 -10.29 6.55 14.07
CA ARG A 188 -9.94 6.49 15.49
C ARG A 188 -9.50 5.08 15.89
N ASN A 189 -10.27 4.07 15.51
CA ASN A 189 -9.97 2.68 15.82
C ASN A 189 -8.68 2.21 15.14
N ILE A 190 -8.43 2.59 13.88
CA ILE A 190 -7.17 2.25 13.17
C ILE A 190 -5.97 2.73 13.97
N PHE A 191 -5.95 3.99 14.38
CA PHE A 191 -4.83 4.56 15.14
C PHE A 191 -4.69 3.93 16.54
N CYS A 192 -5.78 3.73 17.25
CA CYS A 192 -5.73 3.08 18.56
C CYS A 192 -5.28 1.63 18.49
N VAL A 193 -5.73 0.89 17.45
CA VAL A 193 -5.28 -0.47 17.22
C VAL A 193 -3.78 -0.49 16.90
N ALA A 194 -3.29 0.40 16.04
CA ALA A 194 -1.87 0.52 15.74
C ALA A 194 -1.04 0.82 16.99
N ALA A 195 -1.46 1.83 17.78
CA ALA A 195 -0.79 2.24 19.01
C ALA A 195 -0.81 1.19 20.13
N SER A 196 -1.48 0.06 19.95
CA SER A 196 -1.61 -1.02 20.95
C SER A 196 -0.97 -2.35 20.53
N ARG A 197 -0.12 -2.38 19.50
CA ARG A 197 0.44 -3.63 18.95
C ARG A 197 1.73 -4.10 19.62
N GLY A 198 2.41 -3.24 20.36
CA GLY A 198 3.61 -3.62 21.12
C GLY A 198 3.27 -4.25 22.47
N LYS A 199 4.07 -5.27 22.88
CA LYS A 199 3.93 -5.92 24.20
C LYS A 199 4.89 -5.36 25.25
N GLN A 200 6.06 -4.86 24.80
CA GLN A 200 7.13 -4.34 25.68
C GLN A 200 7.46 -2.89 25.34
N HIS A 201 7.66 -2.59 24.06
CA HIS A 201 7.98 -1.25 23.60
C HIS A 201 6.99 -0.80 22.52
N ILE A 202 6.49 0.41 22.67
CA ILE A 202 5.73 1.11 21.64
C ILE A 202 6.44 2.44 21.43
N ILE A 203 7.01 2.64 20.24
CA ILE A 203 7.83 3.79 19.90
C ILE A 203 7.14 4.59 18.80
N PHE A 204 6.81 5.84 19.08
CA PHE A 204 6.32 6.77 18.07
C PHE A 204 7.50 7.51 17.45
N VAL A 205 7.62 7.46 16.13
CA VAL A 205 8.75 8.08 15.43
C VAL A 205 8.49 9.57 15.23
N GLU A 206 9.46 10.38 15.67
CA GLU A 206 9.53 11.79 15.37
C GLU A 206 10.26 11.98 14.04
N GLY A 207 9.49 12.29 12.97
CA GLY A 207 10.02 12.66 11.66
C GLY A 207 10.05 14.18 11.49
N GLU A 208 9.68 14.66 10.31
CA GLU A 208 9.52 16.11 10.07
C GLU A 208 8.38 16.71 10.90
N GLU A 209 7.31 15.96 11.12
CA GLU A 209 6.23 16.31 12.05
C GLU A 209 6.34 15.49 13.33
N LYS A 210 5.97 16.10 14.46
CA LYS A 210 5.87 15.40 15.74
C LYS A 210 4.67 14.47 15.76
N PRO A 211 4.78 13.30 16.43
CA PRO A 211 3.64 12.42 16.65
C PRO A 211 2.49 13.14 17.38
N LEU A 212 1.27 12.85 16.97
CA LEU A 212 0.08 13.33 17.65
C LEU A 212 0.03 12.81 19.10
N ALA A 213 -0.38 13.67 20.01
CA ALA A 213 -0.78 13.21 21.33
C ALA A 213 -2.02 12.31 21.18
N MET A 214 -1.96 11.06 21.67
CA MET A 214 -3.03 10.08 21.48
C MET A 214 -4.41 10.59 21.88
N LYS A 215 -4.53 11.37 22.95
CA LYS A 215 -5.82 11.92 23.39
C LYS A 215 -6.49 12.85 22.38
N THR A 216 -5.73 13.47 21.47
CA THR A 216 -6.29 14.33 20.43
C THR A 216 -7.09 13.56 19.38
N ILE A 217 -6.87 12.24 19.27
CA ILE A 217 -7.63 11.38 18.37
C ILE A 217 -9.07 11.12 18.82
N ALA A 218 -9.43 11.47 20.05
CA ALA A 218 -10.82 11.32 20.52
C ALA A 218 -11.80 12.19 19.72
N THR A 219 -11.32 13.28 19.13
CA THR A 219 -12.14 14.20 18.32
C THR A 219 -11.57 14.34 16.90
N PRO A 220 -12.42 14.61 15.88
CA PRO A 220 -11.96 14.85 14.53
C PRO A 220 -10.97 16.01 14.45
N VAL A 221 -9.86 15.79 13.75
CA VAL A 221 -8.90 16.85 13.44
C VAL A 221 -9.48 17.70 12.30
N GLN A 222 -9.60 19.02 12.53
CA GLN A 222 -10.00 19.96 11.50
C GLN A 222 -8.77 20.76 11.05
N ARG A 223 -8.46 20.72 9.79
CA ARG A 223 -7.36 21.47 9.18
C ARG A 223 -7.88 22.23 7.97
N ASN A 224 -7.38 23.43 7.73
CA ASN A 224 -7.58 24.11 6.45
C ASN A 224 -6.77 23.33 5.41
N ALA A 225 -7.46 22.63 4.53
CA ALA A 225 -6.84 21.84 3.49
C ALA A 225 -6.00 22.72 2.57
N LYS A 226 -4.70 22.44 2.44
CA LYS A 226 -3.96 22.80 1.25
C LYS A 226 -4.27 21.73 0.21
N PHE A 227 -4.86 22.13 -0.90
CA PHE A 227 -5.07 21.24 -2.03
C PHE A 227 -3.76 21.21 -2.83
N GLU A 228 -3.19 20.03 -2.95
CA GLU A 228 -2.02 19.77 -3.79
C GLU A 228 -2.46 18.85 -4.93
N ASP A 229 -1.80 18.95 -6.07
CA ASP A 229 -2.03 18.04 -7.18
C ASP A 229 -1.71 16.60 -6.74
N ILE A 230 -2.51 15.65 -7.18
CA ILE A 230 -2.38 14.24 -6.80
C ILE A 230 -2.19 13.37 -8.04
N ASP A 231 -1.42 12.30 -7.91
CA ASP A 231 -1.30 11.30 -8.96
C ASP A 231 -2.57 10.44 -9.09
N VAL A 232 -2.90 10.00 -10.32
CA VAL A 232 -4.05 9.12 -10.60
C VAL A 232 -4.05 7.89 -9.69
N SER A 233 -2.89 7.30 -9.43
CA SER A 233 -2.77 6.13 -8.55
C SER A 233 -3.16 6.43 -7.09
N GLN A 234 -2.93 7.66 -6.63
CA GLN A 234 -3.30 8.11 -5.29
C GLN A 234 -4.81 8.34 -5.15
N LEU A 235 -5.51 8.59 -6.25
CA LEU A 235 -6.97 8.81 -6.26
C LEU A 235 -7.72 7.62 -5.65
N PHE A 236 -7.24 6.41 -5.86
CA PHE A 236 -7.83 5.16 -5.36
C PHE A 236 -7.21 4.68 -4.04
N SER A 237 -6.22 5.39 -3.51
CA SER A 237 -5.61 5.07 -2.23
C SER A 237 -6.60 5.26 -1.08
N PHE A 238 -6.63 4.31 -0.14
CA PHE A 238 -7.52 4.33 1.02
C PHE A 238 -9.02 4.39 0.69
N LYS A 239 -9.43 4.00 -0.49
CA LYS A 239 -10.86 3.87 -0.83
C LYS A 239 -11.41 2.55 -0.32
N TYR A 240 -12.70 2.55 0.02
CA TYR A 240 -13.38 1.32 0.33
C TYR A 240 -13.60 0.50 -0.93
N LYS A 241 -13.61 -0.82 -0.76
CA LYS A 241 -13.84 -1.73 -1.87
C LYS A 241 -15.20 -1.47 -2.52
N GLU A 242 -16.20 -1.18 -1.73
CA GLU A 242 -17.57 -0.89 -2.17
C GLU A 242 -17.63 0.37 -3.05
N ASP A 243 -16.88 1.42 -2.70
CA ASP A 243 -16.80 2.65 -3.50
C ASP A 243 -16.09 2.38 -4.84
N VAL A 244 -15.02 1.60 -4.81
CA VAL A 244 -14.28 1.19 -6.01
C VAL A 244 -15.19 0.33 -6.91
N GLU A 245 -15.91 -0.64 -6.33
CA GLU A 245 -16.88 -1.48 -7.05
C GLU A 245 -18.03 -0.66 -7.64
N ALA A 246 -18.54 0.32 -6.89
CA ALA A 246 -19.58 1.22 -7.39
C ALA A 246 -19.11 2.04 -8.60
N CYS A 247 -17.90 2.61 -8.55
CA CYS A 247 -17.31 3.32 -9.68
C CYS A 247 -17.05 2.37 -10.87
N TYR A 248 -16.50 1.18 -10.60
CA TYR A 248 -16.26 0.17 -11.64
C TYR A 248 -17.54 -0.24 -12.35
N SER A 249 -18.66 -0.36 -11.64
CA SER A 249 -19.96 -0.74 -12.21
C SER A 249 -20.52 0.26 -13.23
N LEU A 250 -19.95 1.47 -13.31
CA LEU A 250 -20.32 2.48 -14.30
C LEU A 250 -19.58 2.28 -15.66
N LEU A 251 -18.57 1.42 -15.70
CA LEU A 251 -17.79 1.15 -16.90
C LEU A 251 -18.47 0.06 -17.76
N ASP A 252 -18.46 0.25 -19.07
CA ASP A 252 -18.82 -0.82 -20.04
C ASP A 252 -17.54 -1.60 -20.38
N VAL A 253 -17.25 -2.61 -19.57
CA VAL A 253 -16.04 -3.44 -19.73
C VAL A 253 -16.35 -4.65 -20.61
N ARG A 254 -15.54 -4.83 -21.66
CA ARG A 254 -15.67 -5.94 -22.61
C ARG A 254 -14.34 -6.68 -22.74
N PRO A 255 -14.33 -8.01 -22.51
CA PRO A 255 -13.13 -8.80 -22.75
C PRO A 255 -12.73 -8.75 -24.22
N THR A 256 -11.45 -8.54 -24.48
CA THR A 256 -10.88 -8.49 -25.82
C THR A 256 -9.52 -9.18 -25.81
N MET A 257 -9.24 -10.04 -26.76
CA MET A 257 -7.91 -10.61 -26.96
C MET A 257 -7.12 -9.71 -27.89
N LEU A 258 -5.94 -9.31 -27.44
CA LEU A 258 -5.04 -8.41 -28.19
C LEU A 258 -3.86 -9.15 -28.84
N SER A 259 -3.55 -10.35 -28.38
CA SER A 259 -2.48 -11.21 -28.92
C SER A 259 -3.01 -12.63 -29.12
N ASP A 260 -2.56 -13.31 -30.14
CA ASP A 260 -2.91 -14.71 -30.40
C ASP A 260 -2.21 -15.67 -29.40
N SER A 261 -1.12 -15.23 -28.76
CA SER A 261 -0.41 -16.01 -27.77
C SER A 261 -1.15 -15.98 -26.43
N ILE A 262 -1.67 -17.14 -26.02
CA ILE A 262 -2.32 -17.35 -24.71
C ILE A 262 -1.36 -17.81 -23.63
N GLU A 263 -0.07 -18.00 -23.94
CA GLU A 263 0.93 -18.46 -22.98
C GLU A 263 1.18 -17.40 -21.90
N GLU A 264 1.12 -17.79 -20.62
CA GLU A 264 1.46 -16.90 -19.52
C GLU A 264 2.97 -16.66 -19.50
N ILE A 265 3.38 -15.39 -19.39
CA ILE A 265 4.79 -15.02 -19.23
C ILE A 265 5.08 -14.98 -17.73
N ASP A 266 5.73 -16.02 -17.19
CA ASP A 266 6.00 -16.16 -15.77
C ASP A 266 7.46 -15.83 -15.45
N ILE A 267 7.74 -14.58 -15.08
CA ILE A 267 9.07 -14.10 -14.70
C ILE A 267 9.12 -13.92 -13.19
N LYS A 268 10.02 -14.68 -12.54
CA LYS A 268 10.20 -14.67 -11.08
C LYS A 268 11.61 -14.33 -10.68
N SER A 269 11.78 -13.74 -9.51
CA SER A 269 13.09 -13.66 -8.89
C SER A 269 13.64 -15.06 -8.63
N ASN A 270 14.98 -15.22 -8.59
CA ASN A 270 15.64 -16.52 -8.49
C ASN A 270 15.16 -17.41 -7.33
N ASP A 271 14.60 -16.82 -6.28
CA ASP A 271 14.07 -17.51 -5.10
C ASP A 271 12.57 -17.27 -4.89
N GLY A 272 11.92 -16.48 -5.76
CA GLY A 272 10.48 -16.17 -5.66
C GLY A 272 10.10 -15.26 -4.50
N LEU A 273 11.07 -14.67 -3.78
CA LEU A 273 10.80 -13.87 -2.58
C LEU A 273 10.53 -12.39 -2.87
N ILE A 274 10.98 -11.90 -4.03
CA ILE A 274 10.71 -10.53 -4.49
C ILE A 274 9.81 -10.62 -5.71
N ASP A 275 8.66 -9.95 -5.64
CA ASP A 275 7.78 -9.80 -6.79
C ASP A 275 8.42 -8.87 -7.82
N LEU A 276 8.60 -9.38 -9.04
CA LEU A 276 9.22 -8.63 -10.14
C LEU A 276 8.20 -7.90 -11.02
N SER A 277 6.91 -8.02 -10.76
CA SER A 277 5.86 -7.38 -11.59
C SER A 277 6.11 -5.89 -11.86
N PRO A 278 6.49 -5.06 -10.87
CA PRO A 278 6.82 -3.65 -11.12
C PRO A 278 8.06 -3.48 -12.01
N CYS A 279 9.07 -4.34 -11.85
CA CYS A 279 10.25 -4.31 -12.71
C CYS A 279 9.92 -4.67 -14.15
N ILE A 280 9.08 -5.69 -14.34
CA ILE A 280 8.70 -6.16 -15.68
C ILE A 280 7.81 -5.14 -16.38
N GLY A 281 6.94 -4.43 -15.65
CA GLY A 281 6.17 -3.32 -16.20
C GLY A 281 7.09 -2.29 -16.88
N ASN A 282 8.09 -1.79 -16.14
CA ASN A 282 9.08 -0.85 -16.69
C ASN A 282 9.98 -1.47 -17.78
N TYR A 283 10.36 -2.75 -17.58
CA TYR A 283 11.25 -3.45 -18.53
C TYR A 283 10.61 -3.62 -19.90
N GLN A 284 9.34 -4.07 -19.97
CA GLN A 284 8.65 -4.30 -21.24
C GLN A 284 8.54 -3.00 -22.07
N GLU A 285 8.28 -1.87 -21.42
CA GLU A 285 8.24 -0.58 -22.11
C GLU A 285 9.64 -0.18 -22.61
N ALA A 286 10.64 -0.32 -21.77
CA ALA A 286 12.01 0.07 -22.09
C ALA A 286 12.68 -0.77 -23.18
N VAL A 287 12.31 -2.06 -23.34
CA VAL A 287 12.89 -2.90 -24.40
C VAL A 287 12.16 -2.78 -25.73
N PHE A 288 10.89 -2.35 -25.69
CA PHE A 288 10.05 -2.31 -26.89
C PHE A 288 9.96 -0.92 -27.51
N PHE A 289 9.68 0.13 -26.70
CA PHE A 289 9.44 1.47 -27.22
C PHE A 289 10.72 2.32 -27.21
N LYS A 290 11.02 2.95 -28.36
CA LYS A 290 12.23 3.79 -28.52
C LYS A 290 12.19 5.07 -27.70
N ASP A 291 11.00 5.62 -27.48
CA ASP A 291 10.81 6.89 -26.77
C ASP A 291 10.79 6.71 -25.25
N TYR A 292 10.77 5.46 -24.74
CA TYR A 292 10.85 5.21 -23.30
C TYR A 292 12.30 5.36 -22.80
N ASP A 293 12.57 6.49 -22.16
CA ASP A 293 13.90 6.83 -21.65
C ASP A 293 14.02 6.57 -20.14
N VAL A 294 14.55 5.41 -19.77
CA VAL A 294 14.77 5.00 -18.37
C VAL A 294 15.61 6.03 -17.60
N GLY A 295 16.53 6.70 -18.27
CA GLY A 295 17.38 7.74 -17.65
C GLY A 295 16.57 8.97 -17.25
N LYS A 296 15.64 9.41 -18.11
CA LYS A 296 14.71 10.50 -17.79
C LYS A 296 13.82 10.14 -16.61
N GLU A 297 13.27 8.91 -16.59
CA GLU A 297 12.43 8.41 -15.50
C GLU A 297 13.21 8.41 -14.17
N ILE A 298 14.42 7.89 -14.14
CA ILE A 298 15.28 7.91 -12.94
C ILE A 298 15.52 9.35 -12.46
N LYS A 299 15.85 10.27 -13.37
CA LYS A 299 16.08 11.69 -13.03
C LYS A 299 14.83 12.35 -12.46
N PHE A 300 13.65 12.07 -13.07
CA PHE A 300 12.36 12.57 -12.61
C PHE A 300 12.08 12.11 -11.16
N TRP A 301 12.20 10.83 -10.87
CA TRP A 301 11.96 10.29 -9.53
C TRP A 301 12.94 10.81 -8.49
N ILE A 302 14.22 10.93 -8.83
CA ILE A 302 15.21 11.49 -7.89
C ILE A 302 14.89 12.97 -7.60
N LYS A 303 14.52 13.75 -8.60
CA LYS A 303 14.08 15.13 -8.39
C LYS A 303 12.84 15.20 -7.48
N LEU A 304 11.86 14.32 -7.71
CA LEU A 304 10.65 14.26 -6.90
C LEU A 304 10.96 13.93 -5.43
N ILE A 305 11.86 12.97 -5.20
CA ILE A 305 12.21 12.50 -3.85
C ILE A 305 13.12 13.47 -3.11
N THR A 306 14.10 14.07 -3.80
CA THR A 306 15.17 14.87 -3.17
C THR A 306 14.97 16.38 -3.29
N GLY A 307 14.07 16.83 -4.15
CA GLY A 307 13.89 18.23 -4.52
C GLY A 307 15.02 18.82 -5.36
N ASN A 308 16.03 18.01 -5.73
CA ASN A 308 17.22 18.47 -6.45
C ASN A 308 17.31 17.88 -7.86
N ASP A 309 17.67 18.72 -8.83
CA ASP A 309 18.04 18.24 -10.15
C ASP A 309 19.42 17.54 -10.10
N ILE A 310 19.48 16.33 -10.66
CA ILE A 310 20.76 15.67 -10.86
C ILE A 310 21.49 16.38 -12.00
N LYS A 311 22.74 16.75 -11.75
CA LYS A 311 23.63 17.17 -12.83
C LYS A 311 23.74 16.00 -13.82
N ASP A 312 23.76 16.32 -15.12
CA ASP A 312 23.99 15.33 -16.15
C ASP A 312 25.29 14.57 -15.80
N ASP A 313 25.10 13.32 -15.39
CA ASP A 313 26.21 12.39 -15.33
C ASP A 313 26.18 11.61 -16.65
N ASP A 314 27.36 11.25 -17.15
CA ASP A 314 27.53 10.48 -18.39
C ASP A 314 27.08 9.01 -18.25
N THR A 315 26.19 8.71 -17.31
CA THR A 315 25.71 7.34 -17.06
C THR A 315 24.82 6.91 -18.21
N ASP A 316 25.32 6.01 -19.02
CA ASP A 316 24.55 5.37 -20.09
C ASP A 316 23.67 4.26 -19.50
N TYR A 317 22.44 4.61 -19.18
CA TYR A 317 21.45 3.70 -18.59
C TYR A 317 21.06 2.55 -19.53
N THR A 318 21.34 2.66 -20.83
CA THR A 318 21.02 1.61 -21.80
C THR A 318 22.00 0.44 -21.77
N LYS A 319 23.28 0.71 -21.44
CA LYS A 319 24.34 -0.33 -21.36
C LYS A 319 24.14 -1.36 -20.27
N ALA A 320 23.33 -1.02 -19.24
CA ALA A 320 23.04 -1.90 -18.12
C ALA A 320 21.54 -1.84 -17.80
N LEU A 321 20.70 -2.09 -18.81
CA LEU A 321 19.24 -1.89 -18.75
C LEU A 321 18.64 -2.56 -17.52
N ASP A 322 18.96 -3.83 -17.25
CA ASP A 322 18.42 -4.54 -16.07
C ASP A 322 18.67 -3.77 -14.77
N LYS A 323 19.92 -3.29 -14.57
CA LYS A 323 20.26 -2.52 -13.37
C LYS A 323 19.54 -1.17 -13.32
N SER A 324 19.36 -0.53 -14.46
CA SER A 324 18.66 0.75 -14.58
C SER A 324 17.17 0.58 -14.24
N ILE A 325 16.55 -0.46 -14.73
CA ILE A 325 15.15 -0.81 -14.39
C ILE A 325 15.01 -1.13 -12.89
N LEU A 326 15.89 -1.94 -12.32
CA LEU A 326 15.86 -2.22 -10.88
C LEU A 326 16.04 -0.94 -10.04
N ARG A 327 16.90 -0.01 -10.50
CA ARG A 327 17.05 1.28 -9.84
C ARG A 327 15.79 2.15 -9.97
N LEU A 328 15.19 2.22 -11.16
CA LEU A 328 13.93 2.92 -11.39
C LEU A 328 12.84 2.37 -10.47
N THR A 329 12.63 1.05 -10.50
CA THR A 329 11.64 0.40 -9.64
C THR A 329 11.90 0.63 -8.15
N ALA A 330 13.17 0.66 -7.72
CA ALA A 330 13.52 0.97 -6.34
C ALA A 330 13.12 2.40 -5.94
N LEU A 331 13.23 3.37 -6.85
CA LEU A 331 12.80 4.74 -6.62
C LEU A 331 11.28 4.87 -6.59
N GLU A 332 10.57 4.27 -7.54
CA GLU A 332 9.10 4.31 -7.64
C GLU A 332 8.41 3.66 -6.44
N THR A 333 8.95 2.54 -5.98
CA THR A 333 8.39 1.77 -4.87
C THR A 333 8.94 2.17 -3.52
N MET A 334 9.96 3.04 -3.48
CA MET A 334 10.75 3.37 -2.29
C MET A 334 11.38 2.13 -1.63
N GLN A 335 11.71 1.08 -2.42
CA GLN A 335 12.26 -0.18 -1.92
C GLN A 335 13.61 -0.50 -2.56
N HIS A 336 14.69 -0.22 -1.84
CA HIS A 336 16.06 -0.45 -2.33
C HIS A 336 16.39 -1.94 -2.53
N ARG A 337 15.59 -2.87 -1.97
CA ARG A 337 15.78 -4.30 -2.15
C ARG A 337 15.72 -4.76 -3.61
N TYR A 338 14.97 -4.06 -4.46
CA TYR A 338 14.97 -4.33 -5.91
C TYR A 338 16.38 -4.19 -6.47
N PHE A 339 17.05 -3.10 -6.17
CA PHE A 339 18.40 -2.84 -6.66
C PHE A 339 19.48 -3.67 -5.94
N ASN A 340 19.34 -3.89 -4.62
CA ASN A 340 20.37 -4.51 -3.79
C ASN A 340 20.29 -6.04 -3.75
N GLN A 341 19.09 -6.65 -3.91
CA GLN A 341 18.85 -8.07 -3.65
C GLN A 341 18.35 -8.86 -4.87
N VAL A 342 17.97 -8.19 -5.97
CA VAL A 342 17.62 -8.87 -7.23
C VAL A 342 18.89 -9.08 -8.06
N LYS A 343 19.08 -10.32 -8.53
CA LYS A 343 20.21 -10.65 -9.40
C LYS A 343 19.89 -10.32 -10.85
N VAL A 344 20.90 -9.86 -11.59
CA VAL A 344 20.79 -9.62 -13.03
C VAL A 344 21.53 -10.72 -13.81
N PRO A 345 21.06 -11.07 -15.02
CA PRO A 345 19.81 -10.62 -15.64
C PRO A 345 18.59 -11.19 -14.88
N PHE A 346 17.54 -10.39 -14.72
CA PHE A 346 16.29 -10.85 -14.10
C PHE A 346 15.22 -11.23 -15.14
N VAL A 347 15.42 -10.85 -16.41
CA VAL A 347 14.65 -11.31 -17.58
C VAL A 347 15.57 -12.07 -18.51
N GLN A 348 15.20 -13.28 -18.92
CA GLN A 348 15.96 -14.09 -19.85
C GLN A 348 15.63 -13.70 -21.31
N GLU A 349 16.51 -13.99 -22.25
CA GLU A 349 16.30 -13.65 -23.67
C GLU A 349 15.03 -14.26 -24.27
N ALA A 350 14.61 -15.43 -23.79
CA ALA A 350 13.36 -16.05 -24.24
C ALA A 350 12.14 -15.24 -23.77
N GLU A 351 12.12 -14.85 -22.49
CA GLU A 351 11.06 -14.04 -21.89
C GLU A 351 10.98 -12.65 -22.52
N LYS A 352 12.15 -12.04 -22.77
CA LYS A 352 12.24 -10.76 -23.50
C LYS A 352 11.61 -10.86 -24.90
N ARG A 353 11.90 -11.92 -25.63
CA ARG A 353 11.28 -12.15 -26.96
C ARG A 353 9.77 -12.28 -26.84
N MET A 354 9.28 -13.09 -25.91
CA MET A 354 7.84 -13.25 -25.69
C MET A 354 7.15 -11.91 -25.38
N LEU A 355 7.76 -11.05 -24.55
CA LEU A 355 7.24 -9.70 -24.25
C LEU A 355 7.22 -8.84 -25.53
N CYS A 356 8.33 -8.79 -26.28
CA CYS A 356 8.42 -7.98 -27.50
C CYS A 356 7.47 -8.49 -28.60
N ASP A 357 7.40 -9.80 -28.80
CA ASP A 357 6.51 -10.41 -29.80
C ASP A 357 5.05 -10.07 -29.47
N ARG A 358 4.65 -10.23 -28.20
CA ARG A 358 3.30 -9.87 -27.73
C ARG A 358 2.96 -8.39 -27.96
N LEU A 359 3.85 -7.48 -27.59
CA LEU A 359 3.63 -6.05 -27.81
C LEU A 359 3.60 -5.68 -29.29
N SER A 360 4.42 -6.34 -30.13
CA SER A 360 4.50 -6.06 -31.57
C SER A 360 3.22 -6.36 -32.34
N GLU A 361 2.33 -7.19 -31.79
CA GLU A 361 1.03 -7.48 -32.41
C GLU A 361 0.10 -6.26 -32.39
N GLN A 362 0.27 -5.34 -31.40
CA GLN A 362 -0.57 -4.16 -31.24
C GLN A 362 0.18 -2.85 -31.50
N PHE A 363 1.48 -2.81 -31.23
CA PHE A 363 2.27 -1.58 -31.22
C PHE A 363 3.43 -1.59 -32.19
N SER A 364 3.89 -0.39 -32.53
CA SER A 364 5.18 -0.13 -33.15
C SER A 364 6.17 0.40 -32.12
N PRO A 365 7.47 0.11 -32.26
CA PRO A 365 8.48 0.72 -31.40
C PRO A 365 8.51 2.26 -31.42
N ASP A 366 7.90 2.89 -32.42
CA ASP A 366 7.82 4.34 -32.56
C ASP A 366 6.48 4.94 -32.02
N ASP A 367 5.60 4.12 -31.43
CA ASP A 367 4.37 4.62 -30.80
C ASP A 367 4.72 5.40 -29.52
N MET A 368 3.97 6.48 -29.25
CA MET A 368 4.18 7.34 -28.08
C MET A 368 3.78 6.64 -26.78
N VAL A 369 4.64 6.71 -25.78
CA VAL A 369 4.42 6.12 -24.46
C VAL A 369 4.51 7.17 -23.36
N GLN A 370 4.00 6.83 -22.17
CA GLN A 370 4.04 7.66 -20.97
C GLN A 370 3.52 9.08 -21.22
N VAL A 371 2.37 9.18 -21.93
CA VAL A 371 1.79 10.45 -22.35
C VAL A 371 1.21 11.19 -21.13
N GLU A 372 1.78 12.34 -20.80
CA GLU A 372 1.32 13.16 -19.69
C GLU A 372 -0.12 13.62 -19.89
N CYS A 373 -0.90 13.54 -18.83
CA CYS A 373 -2.29 13.97 -18.84
C CYS A 373 -2.73 14.51 -17.46
N SER A 374 -3.75 15.35 -17.44
CA SER A 374 -4.31 15.89 -16.21
C SER A 374 -5.84 16.01 -16.26
N ILE A 375 -6.47 15.78 -15.12
CA ILE A 375 -7.91 15.91 -14.94
C ILE A 375 -8.18 17.02 -13.94
N PRO A 376 -8.84 18.12 -14.33
CA PRO A 376 -9.30 19.12 -13.40
C PRO A 376 -10.39 18.53 -12.50
N VAL A 377 -10.24 18.63 -11.20
CA VAL A 377 -11.23 18.14 -10.25
C VAL A 377 -12.32 19.21 -10.06
N MET A 378 -13.57 18.76 -10.14
CA MET A 378 -14.75 19.62 -9.95
C MET A 378 -15.44 19.26 -8.63
N ASP A 379 -16.02 20.24 -7.97
CA ASP A 379 -16.90 20.00 -6.83
C ASP A 379 -18.30 19.51 -7.31
N ALA A 380 -19.17 19.19 -6.36
CA ALA A 380 -20.54 18.76 -6.66
C ALA A 380 -21.40 19.81 -7.38
N LYS A 381 -20.96 21.07 -7.44
CA LYS A 381 -21.62 22.18 -8.16
C LYS A 381 -21.03 22.39 -9.54
N GLY A 382 -19.97 21.67 -9.91
CA GLY A 382 -19.25 21.82 -11.16
C GLY A 382 -18.21 22.96 -11.15
N GLU A 383 -17.87 23.51 -9.98
CA GLU A 383 -16.78 24.49 -9.84
C GLU A 383 -15.44 23.77 -9.78
N LYS A 384 -14.45 24.27 -10.54
CA LYS A 384 -13.11 23.69 -10.58
C LYS A 384 -12.42 23.89 -9.23
N LEU A 385 -11.94 22.80 -8.64
CA LEU A 385 -11.11 22.84 -7.43
C LEU A 385 -9.68 23.34 -7.76
N LEU A 386 -8.94 23.72 -6.72
CA LEU A 386 -7.59 24.29 -6.84
C LEU A 386 -6.49 23.25 -7.11
N PHE A 387 -6.84 21.98 -7.33
CA PHE A 387 -5.89 20.92 -7.63
C PHE A 387 -6.32 20.10 -8.85
N THR A 388 -5.38 19.41 -9.45
CA THR A 388 -5.59 18.50 -10.58
C THR A 388 -5.19 17.07 -10.19
N VAL A 389 -5.73 16.11 -10.93
CA VAL A 389 -5.25 14.73 -10.87
C VAL A 389 -4.34 14.53 -12.08
N GLU A 390 -3.08 14.28 -11.83
CA GLU A 390 -2.06 14.13 -12.86
C GLU A 390 -1.72 12.65 -13.07
N GLY A 391 -1.24 12.32 -14.26
CA GLY A 391 -0.80 10.97 -14.57
C GLY A 391 -0.18 10.86 -15.95
N ARG A 392 0.31 9.67 -16.25
CA ARG A 392 0.88 9.33 -17.56
C ARG A 392 0.21 8.08 -18.08
N ALA A 393 -0.42 8.19 -19.24
CA ALA A 393 -1.05 7.06 -19.91
C ALA A 393 0.01 6.19 -20.59
N GLY A 394 -0.11 4.87 -20.49
CA GLY A 394 0.88 3.94 -20.99
C GLY A 394 1.18 4.14 -22.49
N VAL A 395 0.22 3.87 -23.37
CA VAL A 395 0.35 4.11 -24.82
C VAL A 395 -0.90 4.81 -25.35
N VAL A 396 -0.73 5.78 -26.25
CA VAL A 396 -1.86 6.42 -26.97
C VAL A 396 -1.71 6.14 -28.47
N LYS A 397 -2.71 5.44 -29.04
CA LYS A 397 -2.70 5.03 -30.44
C LYS A 397 -4.12 4.95 -31.01
N ASN A 398 -4.30 5.40 -32.24
CA ASN A 398 -5.59 5.30 -32.96
C ASN A 398 -6.79 5.84 -32.19
N ASN A 399 -6.61 6.94 -31.47
CA ASN A 399 -7.64 7.57 -30.62
C ASN A 399 -8.12 6.65 -29.47
N MET A 400 -7.24 5.78 -28.99
CA MET A 400 -7.45 4.91 -27.85
C MET A 400 -6.28 5.06 -26.88
N VAL A 401 -6.55 4.90 -25.57
CA VAL A 401 -5.52 4.77 -24.54
C VAL A 401 -5.34 3.30 -24.19
N TYR A 402 -4.09 2.88 -24.11
CA TYR A 402 -3.71 1.54 -23.63
C TYR A 402 -2.96 1.68 -22.32
N GLU A 403 -3.44 1.01 -21.31
CA GLU A 403 -2.76 0.88 -20.02
C GLU A 403 -2.20 -0.54 -19.90
N LEU A 404 -0.88 -0.64 -19.87
CA LEU A 404 -0.17 -1.91 -19.80
C LEU A 404 0.04 -2.31 -18.35
N LYS A 405 -0.29 -3.54 -18.02
CA LYS A 405 -0.02 -4.14 -16.71
C LYS A 405 0.69 -5.47 -16.86
N PHE A 406 1.60 -5.78 -15.94
CA PHE A 406 2.21 -7.09 -15.81
C PHE A 406 1.93 -7.63 -14.41
N VAL A 407 0.73 -8.16 -14.20
CA VAL A 407 0.23 -8.54 -12.87
C VAL A 407 -0.38 -9.94 -12.87
N SER A 408 -0.51 -10.53 -11.69
CA SER A 408 -1.16 -11.82 -11.52
C SER A 408 -2.66 -11.76 -11.81
N GLU A 409 -3.31 -10.64 -11.46
CA GLU A 409 -4.75 -10.39 -11.68
C GLU A 409 -5.00 -8.90 -11.88
N LEU A 410 -5.90 -8.58 -12.82
CA LEU A 410 -6.41 -7.23 -12.97
C LEU A 410 -7.39 -6.91 -11.83
N THR A 411 -7.28 -5.72 -11.27
CA THR A 411 -8.16 -5.22 -10.20
C THR A 411 -9.04 -4.09 -10.70
N HIS A 412 -10.13 -3.79 -10.02
CA HIS A 412 -11.00 -2.66 -10.35
C HIS A 412 -10.26 -1.32 -10.35
N ASP A 413 -9.24 -1.17 -9.49
CA ASP A 413 -8.38 0.03 -9.47
C ASP A 413 -7.67 0.23 -10.83
N HIS A 414 -7.21 -0.84 -11.49
CA HIS A 414 -6.56 -0.76 -12.80
C HIS A 414 -7.53 -0.27 -13.87
N PHE A 415 -8.77 -0.77 -13.87
CA PHE A 415 -9.80 -0.31 -14.82
C PHE A 415 -10.15 1.16 -14.60
N LEU A 416 -10.27 1.58 -13.33
CA LEU A 416 -10.55 2.97 -13.01
C LEU A 416 -9.38 3.89 -13.35
N GLN A 417 -8.14 3.43 -13.21
CA GLN A 417 -6.95 4.17 -13.67
C GLN A 417 -7.00 4.40 -15.18
N CYS A 418 -7.27 3.35 -15.96
CA CYS A 418 -7.43 3.46 -17.41
C CYS A 418 -8.58 4.44 -17.77
N ALA A 419 -9.73 4.35 -17.09
CA ALA A 419 -10.85 5.26 -17.29
C ALA A 419 -10.48 6.73 -16.97
N CYS A 420 -9.66 6.98 -15.95
CA CYS A 420 -9.15 8.32 -15.67
C CYS A 420 -8.32 8.87 -16.82
N TYR A 421 -7.48 8.06 -17.44
CA TYR A 421 -6.71 8.48 -18.61
C TYR A 421 -7.62 8.75 -19.82
N MET A 422 -8.67 7.94 -20.03
CA MET A 422 -9.68 8.22 -21.06
C MET A 422 -10.33 9.60 -20.86
N ILE A 423 -10.73 9.91 -19.62
CA ILE A 423 -11.34 11.20 -19.27
C ILE A 423 -10.35 12.35 -19.51
N ALA A 424 -9.10 12.21 -19.04
CA ALA A 424 -8.06 13.22 -19.17
C ALA A 424 -7.79 13.57 -20.65
N MET A 425 -7.77 12.56 -21.50
CA MET A 425 -7.46 12.69 -22.92
C MET A 425 -8.71 12.86 -23.80
N ARG A 426 -9.90 12.82 -23.21
CA ARG A 426 -11.19 12.90 -23.93
C ARG A 426 -11.33 11.81 -24.98
N LEU A 427 -10.93 10.59 -24.63
CA LEU A 427 -11.02 9.40 -25.46
C LEU A 427 -12.22 8.54 -25.03
N GLU A 428 -12.88 7.92 -26.01
CA GLU A 428 -14.07 7.09 -25.73
C GLU A 428 -13.71 5.63 -25.42
N VAL A 429 -12.51 5.19 -25.82
CA VAL A 429 -12.06 3.81 -25.68
C VAL A 429 -10.73 3.76 -24.95
N GLY A 430 -10.67 2.93 -23.90
CA GLY A 430 -9.47 2.57 -23.19
C GLY A 430 -9.31 1.06 -23.17
N ILE A 431 -8.09 0.58 -23.31
CA ILE A 431 -7.74 -0.82 -23.28
C ILE A 431 -6.79 -1.03 -22.09
N LEU A 432 -7.24 -1.82 -21.14
CA LEU A 432 -6.40 -2.29 -20.04
C LEU A 432 -5.89 -3.68 -20.42
N TRP A 433 -4.59 -3.81 -20.59
CA TRP A 433 -3.96 -5.05 -21.06
C TRP A 433 -2.98 -5.62 -20.04
N ASN A 434 -3.32 -6.76 -19.49
CA ASN A 434 -2.38 -7.56 -18.68
C ASN A 434 -1.48 -8.37 -19.62
N THR A 435 -0.31 -7.86 -19.89
CA THR A 435 0.66 -8.48 -20.81
C THR A 435 1.26 -9.78 -20.24
N ARG A 436 1.14 -10.06 -18.95
CA ARG A 436 1.54 -11.35 -18.37
C ARG A 436 0.65 -12.49 -18.84
N LYS A 437 -0.67 -12.29 -18.80
CA LYS A 437 -1.68 -13.33 -19.12
C LYS A 437 -2.35 -13.16 -20.47
N ASN A 438 -2.07 -12.08 -21.19
CA ASN A 438 -2.79 -11.67 -22.37
C ASN A 438 -4.30 -11.49 -22.14
N GLU A 439 -4.63 -10.75 -21.08
CA GLU A 439 -5.99 -10.55 -20.58
C GLU A 439 -6.41 -9.09 -20.65
#